data_c7faaafd9ec2013a99f3b9a7705e4de6
#
_entry.id   c7faaafd9ec2013a99f3b9a7705e4de6
#
_cell.length_a   1.000
_cell.length_b   1.000
_cell.length_c   1.000
_cell.angle_alpha   90.00
_cell.angle_beta   90.00
_cell.angle_gamma   90.00
#
_symmetry.space_group_name_H-M   'P 1'
#
loop_
_entity.id
_entity.type
_entity.pdbx_description
1 polymer ?
#
loop_
_entity_poly.entity_id
_entity_poly.type
_entity_poly.pdbx_seq_one_letter_code
_entity_poly.pdbx_strand_id
1 'polypeptide(L)'
;MKTFDYTINYKEFETKTVATIDFSKTIRAIDNKYPGMLKAYSDLTNEAAFPYSKITAVANLPPGDVPIPKIGRLFAAMKARRAAKKYLKSRFRKIQEAFDKIAKEACQNCIDYDVLAFEEDVNIRNLSYNYEETAKPYMDGLNIEIYIYETAKKYWITDGQINIDGHFYPINNKFKTKQDVIEYFSGNGGKCGKFSDQKIDFAFLDKV
;
A
#
# COMPACT_ATOMS: atom_id res chain seq x y z
N MET A 1 14.40 7.14 18.26
CA MET A 1 14.80 8.46 18.78
C MET A 1 14.96 8.35 20.29
N LYS A 2 16.21 8.38 20.79
CA LYS A 2 16.49 8.18 22.24
C LYS A 2 16.62 9.49 23.03
N THR A 3 16.66 10.64 22.38
CA THR A 3 16.90 11.94 23.03
C THR A 3 15.58 12.67 23.25
N PHE A 4 15.32 12.98 24.54
CA PHE A 4 14.24 13.87 24.96
C PHE A 4 14.88 15.19 25.36
N ASP A 5 14.85 16.17 24.49
CA ASP A 5 15.47 17.49 24.68
C ASP A 5 14.39 18.50 25.14
N TYR A 6 14.68 19.18 26.25
CA TYR A 6 13.73 20.06 26.88
C TYR A 6 14.43 21.16 27.71
N THR A 7 13.73 22.24 27.94
CA THR A 7 14.07 23.21 28.96
C THR A 7 13.07 23.11 30.11
N ILE A 8 13.51 23.51 31.31
CA ILE A 8 12.68 23.45 32.52
C ILE A 8 12.72 24.77 33.27
N ASN A 9 11.57 25.27 33.68
CA ASN A 9 11.39 26.43 34.50
C ASN A 9 10.68 26.04 35.79
N TYR A 10 11.06 26.69 36.89
CA TYR A 10 10.50 26.45 38.22
C TYR A 10 9.83 27.72 38.78
N LYS A 11 8.75 27.49 39.51
CA LYS A 11 8.13 28.49 40.38
C LYS A 11 8.01 27.84 41.78
N GLU A 12 8.51 28.51 42.77
CA GLU A 12 8.49 28.02 44.14
C GLU A 12 7.50 28.81 44.97
N PHE A 13 6.80 28.12 45.82
CA PHE A 13 5.84 28.63 46.79
C PHE A 13 6.10 27.97 48.11
N GLU A 14 5.61 28.52 49.22
CA GLU A 14 5.83 28.00 50.58
C GLU A 14 5.47 26.53 50.74
N THR A 15 4.37 26.07 50.08
CA THR A 15 3.83 24.71 50.24
C THR A 15 3.99 23.83 49.00
N LYS A 16 4.54 24.37 47.91
CA LYS A 16 4.65 23.62 46.64
C LYS A 16 5.74 24.17 45.74
N THR A 17 6.26 23.30 44.90
CA THR A 17 7.13 23.67 43.77
C THR A 17 6.45 23.27 42.47
N VAL A 18 6.41 24.18 41.52
CA VAL A 18 5.85 23.97 40.18
C VAL A 18 6.99 23.90 39.19
N ALA A 19 7.04 22.84 38.38
CA ALA A 19 7.98 22.73 37.27
C ALA A 19 7.23 22.70 35.95
N THR A 20 7.62 23.56 35.02
CA THR A 20 7.13 23.58 33.63
C THR A 20 8.23 23.13 32.70
N ILE A 21 8.00 22.06 31.97
CA ILE A 21 8.88 21.54 30.93
C ILE A 21 8.39 22.05 29.58
N ASP A 22 9.29 22.64 28.80
CA ASP A 22 9.11 22.97 27.40
C ASP A 22 9.91 21.98 26.56
N PHE A 23 9.24 21.15 25.78
CA PHE A 23 9.83 20.13 24.89
C PHE A 23 9.62 20.44 23.40
N SER A 24 9.45 21.72 23.05
CA SER A 24 9.33 22.18 21.66
C SER A 24 10.52 21.77 20.81
N LYS A 25 11.73 21.70 21.37
CA LYS A 25 12.92 21.20 20.67
C LYS A 25 12.79 19.73 20.26
N THR A 26 12.21 18.90 21.15
CA THR A 26 11.91 17.50 20.82
C THR A 26 10.91 17.39 19.68
N ILE A 27 9.84 18.20 19.68
CA ILE A 27 8.84 18.22 18.60
C ILE A 27 9.48 18.62 17.26
N ARG A 28 10.31 19.67 17.25
CA ARG A 28 11.05 20.08 16.04
C ARG A 28 11.99 18.99 15.56
N ALA A 29 12.67 18.30 16.44
CA ALA A 29 13.55 17.19 16.08
C ALA A 29 12.78 16.00 15.45
N ILE A 30 11.53 15.78 15.88
CA ILE A 30 10.63 14.80 15.28
C ILE A 30 10.24 15.23 13.86
N ASP A 31 9.81 16.47 13.69
CA ASP A 31 9.41 17.02 12.40
C ASP A 31 10.57 17.02 11.40
N ASN A 32 11.77 17.40 11.83
CA ASN A 32 12.96 17.33 11.00
C ASN A 32 13.35 15.90 10.59
N LYS A 33 13.12 14.93 11.47
CA LYS A 33 13.44 13.53 11.18
C LYS A 33 12.44 12.89 10.22
N TYR A 34 11.18 13.31 10.28
CA TYR A 34 10.07 12.78 9.47
C TYR A 34 9.32 13.94 8.82
N PRO A 35 9.93 14.57 7.81
CA PRO A 35 9.34 15.75 7.16
C PRO A 35 7.94 15.45 6.63
N GLY A 36 7.00 16.31 6.93
CA GLY A 36 5.62 16.17 6.48
C GLY A 36 4.73 15.23 7.31
N MET A 37 5.28 14.36 8.18
CA MET A 37 4.47 13.43 8.98
C MET A 37 3.46 14.16 9.88
N LEU A 38 3.87 15.24 10.55
CA LEU A 38 2.99 15.99 11.44
C LEU A 38 1.91 16.73 10.67
N LYS A 39 2.26 17.25 9.49
CA LYS A 39 1.30 17.88 8.57
C LYS A 39 0.30 16.86 8.05
N ALA A 40 0.77 15.72 7.54
CA ALA A 40 -0.09 14.65 7.05
C ALA A 40 -1.09 14.18 8.12
N TYR A 41 -0.63 14.00 9.37
CA TYR A 41 -1.54 13.68 10.47
C TYR A 41 -2.62 14.77 10.66
N SER A 42 -2.22 16.05 10.63
CA SER A 42 -3.16 17.16 10.79
C SER A 42 -4.17 17.25 9.65
N ASP A 43 -3.73 17.05 8.42
CA ASP A 43 -4.56 17.05 7.22
C ASP A 43 -5.60 15.91 7.25
N LEU A 44 -5.22 14.76 7.80
CA LEU A 44 -6.07 13.57 7.91
C LEU A 44 -7.10 13.63 9.05
N THR A 45 -6.73 14.24 10.17
CA THR A 45 -7.54 14.19 11.39
C THR A 45 -8.18 15.50 11.76
N ASN A 46 -7.82 16.60 11.11
CA ASN A 46 -8.10 17.97 11.50
C ASN A 46 -7.65 18.33 12.94
N GLU A 47 -6.70 17.55 13.48
CA GLU A 47 -6.10 17.77 14.80
C GLU A 47 -4.61 18.08 14.67
N ALA A 48 -4.08 18.97 15.50
CA ALA A 48 -2.64 19.15 15.62
C ALA A 48 -1.98 17.88 16.19
N ALA A 49 -0.89 17.41 15.57
CA ALA A 49 -0.15 16.24 16.03
C ALA A 49 0.33 16.41 17.48
N PHE A 50 0.82 17.59 17.81
CA PHE A 50 1.25 17.97 19.17
C PHE A 50 0.64 19.32 19.55
N PRO A 51 -0.62 19.37 20.06
CA PRO A 51 -1.24 20.63 20.45
C PRO A 51 -0.54 21.35 21.60
N TYR A 52 0.23 20.64 22.40
CA TYR A 52 0.99 21.23 23.51
C TYR A 52 2.47 20.90 23.37
N SER A 53 3.31 21.91 23.61
CA SER A 53 4.77 21.78 23.73
C SER A 53 5.26 21.97 25.17
N LYS A 54 4.37 22.32 26.11
CA LYS A 54 4.70 22.58 27.50
C LYS A 54 3.80 21.78 28.43
N ILE A 55 4.39 21.22 29.48
CA ILE A 55 3.68 20.48 30.53
C ILE A 55 4.16 20.95 31.89
N THR A 56 3.19 21.19 32.76
CA THR A 56 3.45 21.62 34.13
C THR A 56 3.12 20.50 35.13
N ALA A 57 3.94 20.33 36.13
CA ALA A 57 3.66 19.45 37.24
C ALA A 57 4.00 20.12 38.59
N VAL A 58 3.34 19.67 39.64
CA VAL A 58 3.43 20.22 40.97
C VAL A 58 3.97 19.16 41.93
N ALA A 59 4.93 19.53 42.74
CA ALA A 59 5.37 18.82 43.95
C ALA A 59 4.86 19.62 45.18
N ASN A 60 3.92 19.04 45.89
CA ASN A 60 3.43 19.61 47.15
C ASN A 60 4.37 19.19 48.30
N LEU A 61 4.54 20.08 49.26
CA LEU A 61 5.19 19.81 50.50
C LEU A 61 4.18 19.14 51.44
N PRO A 62 4.51 17.99 52.07
CA PRO A 62 3.63 17.39 53.06
C PRO A 62 3.42 18.33 54.24
N PRO A 63 2.25 18.30 54.88
CA PRO A 63 2.02 19.09 56.11
C PRO A 63 3.01 18.76 57.20
N GLY A 64 3.61 19.78 57.80
CA GLY A 64 4.59 19.65 58.87
C GLY A 64 6.04 19.49 58.40
N ASP A 65 6.30 19.32 57.11
CA ASP A 65 7.66 19.24 56.58
C ASP A 65 8.28 20.63 56.37
N VAL A 66 9.60 20.69 56.55
CA VAL A 66 10.37 21.92 56.26
C VAL A 66 10.66 22.00 54.76
N PRO A 67 10.39 23.14 54.10
CA PRO A 67 10.64 23.30 52.66
C PRO A 67 12.14 23.22 52.36
N ILE A 68 12.49 22.22 51.51
CA ILE A 68 13.84 22.10 50.97
C ILE A 68 13.73 22.34 49.45
N PRO A 69 14.04 23.55 48.95
CA PRO A 69 13.80 23.94 47.54
C PRO A 69 14.43 22.97 46.54
N LYS A 70 15.62 22.47 46.79
CA LYS A 70 16.32 21.52 45.92
C LYS A 70 15.55 20.22 45.77
N ILE A 71 14.93 19.70 46.82
CA ILE A 71 14.12 18.47 46.80
C ILE A 71 12.81 18.74 46.10
N GLY A 72 12.13 19.86 46.38
CA GLY A 72 10.92 20.26 45.70
C GLY A 72 11.09 20.38 44.16
N ARG A 73 12.17 21.03 43.72
CA ARG A 73 12.54 21.11 42.29
C ARG A 73 12.75 19.73 41.68
N LEU A 74 13.48 18.84 42.36
CA LEU A 74 13.75 17.50 41.85
C LEU A 74 12.45 16.72 41.63
N PHE A 75 11.56 16.67 42.61
CA PHE A 75 10.26 15.98 42.49
C PHE A 75 9.37 16.59 41.43
N ALA A 76 9.24 17.93 41.38
CA ALA A 76 8.46 18.60 40.38
C ALA A 76 8.99 18.32 38.98
N ALA A 77 10.30 18.36 38.77
CA ALA A 77 10.96 18.03 37.52
C ALA A 77 10.71 16.56 37.09
N MET A 78 10.83 15.62 38.02
CA MET A 78 10.56 14.20 37.72
C MET A 78 9.12 13.96 37.32
N LYS A 79 8.14 14.56 38.01
CA LYS A 79 6.71 14.52 37.68
C LYS A 79 6.46 15.14 36.32
N ALA A 80 7.00 16.31 36.01
CA ALA A 80 6.83 16.99 34.74
C ALA A 80 7.44 16.19 33.56
N ARG A 81 8.66 15.63 33.72
CA ARG A 81 9.29 14.75 32.73
C ARG A 81 8.45 13.50 32.45
N ARG A 82 7.94 12.86 33.50
CA ARG A 82 7.05 11.70 33.37
C ARG A 82 5.78 12.04 32.62
N ALA A 83 5.15 13.17 32.94
CA ALA A 83 3.95 13.62 32.27
C ALA A 83 4.20 13.95 30.80
N ALA A 84 5.30 14.64 30.48
CA ALA A 84 5.68 14.95 29.10
C ALA A 84 5.95 13.69 28.28
N LYS A 85 6.66 12.71 28.84
CA LYS A 85 6.90 11.42 28.16
C LYS A 85 5.60 10.63 27.94
N LYS A 86 4.67 10.62 28.90
CA LYS A 86 3.36 9.99 28.74
C LYS A 86 2.54 10.68 27.65
N TYR A 87 2.56 12.01 27.62
CA TYR A 87 1.88 12.79 26.59
C TYR A 87 2.43 12.47 25.20
N LEU A 88 3.76 12.50 25.01
CA LEU A 88 4.39 12.16 23.73
C LEU A 88 4.02 10.73 23.30
N LYS A 89 4.07 9.75 24.20
CA LYS A 89 3.64 8.37 23.91
C LYS A 89 2.20 8.32 23.43
N SER A 90 1.29 9.02 24.11
CA SER A 90 -0.14 9.06 23.71
C SER A 90 -0.34 9.70 22.34
N ARG A 91 0.40 10.78 22.02
CA ARG A 91 0.29 11.42 20.71
C ARG A 91 0.85 10.56 19.60
N PHE A 92 2.00 9.91 19.80
CA PHE A 92 2.53 8.96 18.82
C PHE A 92 1.59 7.80 18.56
N ARG A 93 0.90 7.30 19.60
CA ARG A 93 -0.11 6.25 19.41
C ARG A 93 -1.27 6.73 18.52
N LYS A 94 -1.78 7.94 18.74
CA LYS A 94 -2.83 8.53 17.88
C LYS A 94 -2.35 8.71 16.43
N ILE A 95 -1.11 9.14 16.24
CA ILE A 95 -0.50 9.27 14.92
C ILE A 95 -0.44 7.90 14.23
N GLN A 96 0.05 6.88 14.94
CA GLN A 96 0.09 5.51 14.44
C GLN A 96 -1.31 5.01 14.04
N GLU A 97 -2.30 5.14 14.93
CA GLU A 97 -3.68 4.71 14.68
C GLU A 97 -4.29 5.36 13.42
N ALA A 98 -3.98 6.66 13.19
CA ALA A 98 -4.45 7.36 11.99
C ALA A 98 -3.81 6.82 10.70
N PHE A 99 -2.49 6.58 10.70
CA PHE A 99 -1.80 6.01 9.55
C PHE A 99 -2.15 4.55 9.30
N ASP A 100 -2.34 3.74 10.36
CA ASP A 100 -2.79 2.35 10.24
C ASP A 100 -4.17 2.26 9.59
N LYS A 101 -5.06 3.22 9.88
CA LYS A 101 -6.38 3.30 9.24
C LYS A 101 -6.24 3.51 7.72
N ILE A 102 -5.40 4.47 7.31
CA ILE A 102 -5.19 4.76 5.89
C ILE A 102 -4.52 3.59 5.17
N ALA A 103 -3.53 2.95 5.81
CA ALA A 103 -2.88 1.78 5.24
C ALA A 103 -3.90 0.65 4.99
N LYS A 104 -4.87 0.45 5.88
CA LYS A 104 -5.95 -0.51 5.69
C LYS A 104 -6.88 -0.13 4.53
N GLU A 105 -7.28 1.15 4.46
CA GLU A 105 -8.10 1.66 3.36
C GLU A 105 -7.38 1.54 2.00
N ALA A 106 -6.09 1.86 1.96
CA ALA A 106 -5.28 1.69 0.75
C ALA A 106 -5.17 0.21 0.34
N CYS A 107 -5.00 -0.70 1.31
CA CYS A 107 -4.99 -2.14 1.04
C CYS A 107 -6.33 -2.62 0.49
N GLN A 108 -7.46 -2.17 1.05
CA GLN A 108 -8.78 -2.50 0.54
C GLN A 108 -8.98 -1.97 -0.88
N ASN A 109 -8.58 -0.73 -1.16
CA ASN A 109 -8.65 -0.16 -2.50
C ASN A 109 -7.81 -0.96 -3.52
N CYS A 110 -6.63 -1.47 -3.13
CA CYS A 110 -5.85 -2.35 -4.00
C CYS A 110 -6.65 -3.59 -4.40
N ILE A 111 -7.32 -4.24 -3.42
CA ILE A 111 -8.14 -5.43 -3.66
C ILE A 111 -9.32 -5.08 -4.58
N ASP A 112 -9.99 -3.95 -4.32
CA ASP A 112 -11.14 -3.51 -5.10
C ASP A 112 -10.74 -3.23 -6.57
N TYR A 113 -9.59 -2.59 -6.80
CA TYR A 113 -9.07 -2.36 -8.14
C TYR A 113 -8.59 -3.63 -8.83
N ASP A 114 -8.05 -4.61 -8.09
CA ASP A 114 -7.70 -5.92 -8.65
C ASP A 114 -8.97 -6.65 -9.15
N VAL A 115 -10.08 -6.58 -8.38
CA VAL A 115 -11.37 -7.14 -8.80
C VAL A 115 -11.89 -6.45 -10.06
N LEU A 116 -11.88 -5.10 -10.10
CA LEU A 116 -12.33 -4.34 -11.26
C LEU A 116 -11.46 -4.65 -12.51
N ALA A 117 -10.16 -4.78 -12.35
CA ALA A 117 -9.26 -5.16 -13.44
C ALA A 117 -9.57 -6.58 -13.96
N PHE A 118 -9.88 -7.51 -13.06
CA PHE A 118 -10.29 -8.85 -13.45
C PHE A 118 -11.64 -8.86 -14.21
N GLU A 119 -12.59 -8.04 -13.78
CA GLU A 119 -13.87 -7.88 -14.48
C GLU A 119 -13.67 -7.35 -15.92
N GLU A 120 -12.77 -6.38 -16.10
CA GLU A 120 -12.40 -5.87 -17.42
C GLU A 120 -11.69 -6.94 -18.27
N ASP A 121 -10.82 -7.75 -17.68
CA ASP A 121 -10.20 -8.87 -18.38
C ASP A 121 -11.23 -9.88 -18.88
N VAL A 122 -12.27 -10.17 -18.06
CA VAL A 122 -13.39 -11.01 -18.45
C VAL A 122 -14.18 -10.37 -19.61
N ASN A 123 -14.43 -9.07 -19.52
CA ASN A 123 -15.13 -8.33 -20.58
C ASN A 123 -14.35 -8.33 -21.89
N ILE A 124 -13.02 -8.14 -21.83
CA ILE A 124 -12.13 -8.22 -23.00
C ILE A 124 -12.18 -9.62 -23.62
N ARG A 125 -12.15 -10.66 -22.80
CA ARG A 125 -12.28 -12.07 -23.29
C ARG A 125 -13.63 -12.29 -23.95
N ASN A 126 -14.72 -11.82 -23.34
CA ASN A 126 -16.07 -11.95 -23.91
C ASN A 126 -16.22 -11.18 -25.21
N LEU A 127 -15.65 -9.98 -25.33
CA LEU A 127 -15.62 -9.22 -26.58
C LEU A 127 -14.81 -9.95 -27.65
N SER A 128 -13.66 -10.51 -27.30
CA SER A 128 -12.87 -11.35 -28.20
C SER A 128 -13.65 -12.58 -28.66
N TYR A 129 -14.37 -13.23 -27.74
CA TYR A 129 -15.22 -14.37 -28.05
C TYR A 129 -16.31 -14.03 -29.10
N ASN A 130 -17.01 -12.90 -28.92
CA ASN A 130 -18.02 -12.46 -29.90
C ASN A 130 -17.41 -12.07 -31.25
N TYR A 131 -16.17 -11.60 -31.28
CA TYR A 131 -15.42 -11.30 -32.51
C TYR A 131 -15.00 -12.58 -33.24
N GLU A 132 -14.78 -13.67 -32.52
CA GLU A 132 -14.29 -14.94 -33.03
C GLU A 132 -15.37 -15.89 -33.53
N GLU A 133 -16.65 -15.64 -33.25
CA GLU A 133 -17.74 -16.42 -33.86
C GLU A 133 -17.69 -16.42 -35.40
N THR A 134 -17.06 -15.37 -35.97
CA THR A 134 -16.84 -15.23 -37.44
C THR A 134 -15.47 -15.74 -37.89
N ALA A 135 -14.55 -16.09 -37.00
CA ALA A 135 -13.14 -16.33 -37.31
C ALA A 135 -12.51 -17.54 -36.61
N LYS A 136 -13.29 -18.51 -36.17
CA LYS A 136 -12.74 -19.76 -35.61
C LYS A 136 -11.90 -20.47 -36.67
N PRO A 137 -10.57 -20.69 -36.40
CA PRO A 137 -9.82 -21.60 -37.27
C PRO A 137 -10.41 -22.98 -37.12
N TYR A 138 -11.08 -23.45 -38.12
CA TYR A 138 -11.66 -24.78 -38.17
C TYR A 138 -10.59 -25.77 -38.61
N MET A 139 -10.30 -26.72 -37.76
CA MET A 139 -9.42 -27.84 -38.11
C MET A 139 -10.27 -29.12 -38.09
N ASP A 140 -10.34 -29.84 -39.20
CA ASP A 140 -11.06 -31.08 -39.29
C ASP A 140 -10.59 -32.09 -38.25
N GLY A 141 -11.51 -32.53 -37.38
CA GLY A 141 -11.28 -33.51 -36.37
C GLY A 141 -10.70 -32.97 -35.02
N LEU A 142 -10.51 -31.64 -34.88
CA LEU A 142 -10.02 -31.04 -33.66
C LEU A 142 -10.95 -29.92 -33.19
N ASN A 143 -11.40 -30.00 -31.95
CA ASN A 143 -12.03 -28.88 -31.26
C ASN A 143 -10.93 -27.94 -30.73
N ILE A 144 -10.76 -26.80 -31.39
CA ILE A 144 -9.83 -25.75 -30.99
C ILE A 144 -10.65 -24.58 -30.54
N GLU A 145 -10.47 -24.20 -29.29
CA GLU A 145 -10.97 -22.94 -28.71
C GLU A 145 -9.76 -22.07 -28.36
N ILE A 146 -9.34 -21.24 -29.32
CA ILE A 146 -8.21 -20.32 -29.10
C ILE A 146 -8.71 -18.91 -29.25
N TYR A 147 -8.49 -18.12 -28.19
CA TYR A 147 -8.75 -16.68 -28.15
C TYR A 147 -7.45 -15.96 -28.47
N ILE A 148 -7.45 -15.14 -29.53
CA ILE A 148 -6.28 -14.37 -29.93
C ILE A 148 -6.68 -12.89 -29.88
N TYR A 149 -5.99 -12.10 -29.10
CA TYR A 149 -6.26 -10.68 -28.98
C TYR A 149 -4.99 -9.85 -28.75
N GLU A 150 -5.01 -8.60 -29.22
CA GLU A 150 -3.96 -7.62 -28.97
C GLU A 150 -4.26 -6.86 -27.68
N THR A 151 -3.29 -6.82 -26.77
CA THR A 151 -3.41 -6.04 -25.54
C THR A 151 -3.13 -4.55 -25.78
N ALA A 152 -3.61 -3.68 -24.87
CA ALA A 152 -3.30 -2.25 -24.89
C ALA A 152 -1.79 -1.94 -24.87
N LYS A 153 -0.95 -2.88 -24.42
CA LYS A 153 0.52 -2.78 -24.44
C LYS A 153 1.15 -3.33 -25.72
N LYS A 154 0.36 -3.55 -26.77
CA LYS A 154 0.81 -4.06 -28.07
C LYS A 154 1.42 -5.47 -28.01
N TYR A 155 0.92 -6.33 -27.12
CA TYR A 155 1.23 -7.76 -27.10
C TYR A 155 0.06 -8.56 -27.64
N TRP A 156 0.35 -9.63 -28.32
CA TRP A 156 -0.63 -10.63 -28.74
C TRP A 156 -0.70 -11.72 -27.70
N ILE A 157 -1.88 -12.05 -27.23
CA ILE A 157 -2.13 -13.13 -26.28
C ILE A 157 -2.96 -14.19 -26.96
N THR A 158 -2.56 -15.43 -26.75
CA THR A 158 -3.36 -16.60 -27.11
C THR A 158 -3.78 -17.29 -25.82
N ASP A 159 -5.08 -17.50 -25.65
CA ASP A 159 -5.64 -18.19 -24.49
C ASP A 159 -6.63 -19.23 -25.01
N GLY A 160 -6.64 -20.41 -24.41
CA GLY A 160 -7.57 -21.46 -24.81
C GLY A 160 -7.06 -22.85 -24.58
N GLN A 161 -7.71 -23.80 -25.26
CA GLN A 161 -7.35 -25.21 -25.20
C GLN A 161 -7.53 -25.90 -26.53
N ILE A 162 -6.74 -26.91 -26.76
CA ILE A 162 -6.85 -27.80 -27.92
C ILE A 162 -7.20 -29.17 -27.42
N ASN A 163 -8.23 -29.77 -27.99
CA ASN A 163 -8.59 -31.15 -27.74
C ASN A 163 -7.99 -32.04 -28.86
N ILE A 164 -7.09 -32.94 -28.49
CA ILE A 164 -6.51 -33.93 -29.38
C ILE A 164 -6.80 -35.31 -28.79
N ASP A 165 -7.57 -36.13 -29.49
CA ASP A 165 -7.93 -37.50 -29.07
C ASP A 165 -8.53 -37.55 -27.65
N GLY A 166 -9.34 -36.58 -27.28
CA GLY A 166 -9.96 -36.49 -25.95
C GLY A 166 -9.08 -35.87 -24.87
N HIS A 167 -7.84 -35.48 -25.19
CA HIS A 167 -6.94 -34.81 -24.26
C HIS A 167 -6.93 -33.31 -24.51
N PHE A 168 -7.16 -32.54 -23.46
CA PHE A 168 -7.13 -31.07 -23.50
C PHE A 168 -5.71 -30.54 -23.21
N TYR A 169 -5.18 -29.76 -24.13
CA TYR A 169 -3.88 -29.09 -24.00
C TYR A 169 -4.11 -27.58 -23.89
N PRO A 170 -3.82 -26.97 -22.75
CA PRO A 170 -3.96 -25.53 -22.56
C PRO A 170 -2.95 -24.77 -23.43
N ILE A 171 -3.38 -23.65 -23.99
CA ILE A 171 -2.53 -22.73 -24.75
C ILE A 171 -2.65 -21.35 -24.10
N ASN A 172 -1.59 -20.95 -23.41
CA ASN A 172 -1.47 -19.64 -22.81
C ASN A 172 -0.10 -19.06 -23.16
N ASN A 173 -0.05 -18.25 -24.22
CA ASN A 173 1.21 -17.70 -24.70
C ASN A 173 1.08 -16.19 -24.90
N LYS A 174 2.24 -15.52 -24.80
CA LYS A 174 2.38 -14.10 -25.04
C LYS A 174 3.40 -13.86 -26.15
N PHE A 175 2.98 -13.17 -27.18
CA PHE A 175 3.78 -12.87 -28.36
C PHE A 175 4.00 -11.36 -28.50
N LYS A 176 5.09 -10.96 -29.13
CA LYS A 176 5.39 -9.54 -29.39
C LYS A 176 4.73 -9.04 -30.66
N THR A 177 4.63 -9.91 -31.64
CA THR A 177 4.09 -9.54 -32.97
C THR A 177 3.05 -10.55 -33.40
N LYS A 178 2.18 -10.13 -34.33
CA LYS A 178 1.22 -10.98 -35.01
C LYS A 178 1.93 -12.12 -35.77
N GLN A 179 3.08 -11.83 -36.35
CA GLN A 179 3.87 -12.82 -37.08
C GLN A 179 4.36 -13.93 -36.15
N ASP A 180 4.74 -13.61 -34.92
CA ASP A 180 5.15 -14.63 -33.93
C ASP A 180 4.00 -15.61 -33.60
N VAL A 181 2.74 -15.14 -33.58
CA VAL A 181 1.54 -15.99 -33.40
C VAL A 181 1.41 -16.94 -34.60
N ILE A 182 1.50 -16.42 -35.82
CA ILE A 182 1.38 -17.20 -37.05
C ILE A 182 2.47 -18.28 -37.09
N GLU A 183 3.73 -17.93 -36.77
CA GLU A 183 4.85 -18.84 -36.75
C GLU A 183 4.68 -19.94 -35.68
N TYR A 184 4.18 -19.59 -34.53
CA TYR A 184 3.92 -20.53 -33.43
C TYR A 184 2.92 -21.62 -33.87
N PHE A 185 1.78 -21.23 -34.47
CA PHE A 185 0.74 -22.17 -34.91
C PHE A 185 1.09 -22.88 -36.23
N SER A 186 1.96 -22.29 -37.06
CA SER A 186 2.45 -22.93 -38.30
C SER A 186 3.53 -24.00 -38.06
N GLY A 187 3.88 -24.26 -36.81
CA GLY A 187 4.88 -25.29 -36.45
C GLY A 187 6.34 -24.88 -36.59
N ASN A 188 6.61 -23.64 -37.05
CA ASN A 188 7.98 -23.14 -37.22
C ASN A 188 8.63 -22.73 -35.89
N GLY A 189 7.85 -22.63 -34.82
CA GLY A 189 8.31 -22.22 -33.49
C GLY A 189 8.80 -23.35 -32.57
N GLY A 190 9.01 -24.55 -33.06
CA GLY A 190 9.75 -25.62 -32.37
C GLY A 190 9.05 -26.33 -31.21
N LYS A 191 7.91 -25.90 -30.73
CA LYS A 191 7.17 -26.50 -29.61
C LYS A 191 5.78 -27.07 -29.98
N CYS A 192 5.20 -26.67 -31.08
CA CYS A 192 3.92 -27.16 -31.58
C CYS A 192 4.01 -28.14 -32.74
N GLY A 193 5.03 -28.98 -32.80
CA GLY A 193 5.20 -30.03 -33.83
C GLY A 193 4.00 -30.97 -33.99
N LYS A 194 3.01 -30.92 -33.11
CA LYS A 194 1.74 -31.64 -33.24
C LYS A 194 0.75 -30.99 -34.21
N PHE A 195 0.98 -29.77 -34.68
CA PHE A 195 0.10 -29.05 -35.62
C PHE A 195 0.71 -28.80 -36.99
N SER A 196 1.92 -29.29 -37.24
CA SER A 196 2.69 -29.06 -38.47
C SER A 196 1.95 -29.55 -39.76
N ASP A 197 1.06 -30.48 -39.59
CA ASP A 197 0.34 -31.09 -40.72
C ASP A 197 -1.04 -30.47 -41.02
N GLN A 198 -1.42 -29.46 -40.22
CA GLN A 198 -2.74 -28.84 -40.28
C GLN A 198 -2.66 -27.40 -40.79
N LYS A 199 -3.41 -27.09 -41.81
CA LYS A 199 -3.50 -25.74 -42.37
C LYS A 199 -4.48 -24.91 -41.51
N ILE A 200 -3.93 -23.99 -40.71
CA ILE A 200 -4.75 -22.99 -40.03
C ILE A 200 -4.90 -21.80 -40.94
N ASP A 201 -6.16 -21.38 -41.21
CA ASP A 201 -6.42 -20.14 -41.89
C ASP A 201 -6.26 -18.96 -40.93
N PHE A 202 -5.21 -18.17 -41.11
CA PHE A 202 -4.93 -16.98 -40.32
C PHE A 202 -5.58 -15.69 -40.85
N ALA A 203 -6.41 -15.76 -41.91
CA ALA A 203 -7.07 -14.57 -42.46
C ALA A 203 -7.93 -13.83 -41.44
N PHE A 204 -8.35 -14.51 -40.37
CA PHE A 204 -9.10 -13.88 -39.30
C PHE A 204 -8.27 -12.83 -38.52
N LEU A 205 -6.94 -13.01 -38.46
CA LEU A 205 -6.07 -12.06 -37.76
C LEU A 205 -6.02 -10.69 -38.47
N ASP A 206 -6.38 -10.60 -39.73
CA ASP A 206 -6.41 -9.34 -40.46
C ASP A 206 -7.68 -8.52 -40.18
N LYS A 207 -8.63 -9.10 -39.45
CA LYS A 207 -9.88 -8.47 -39.06
C LYS A 207 -9.90 -7.98 -37.62
N VAL A 208 -8.82 -8.28 -36.82
CA VAL A 208 -8.56 -7.83 -35.46
C VAL A 208 -7.52 -6.68 -35.51
#